data_39ec51c0e6b11a9560d4e9da929d3137
#
_entry.id   39ec51c0e6b11a9560d4e9da929d3137
#
_cell.length_a   1.000
_cell.length_b   1.000
_cell.length_c   1.000
_cell.angle_alpha   90.00
_cell.angle_beta   90.00
_cell.angle_gamma   90.00
#
_symmetry.space_group_name_H-M   'P 1'
#
loop_
_entity.id
_entity.type
_entity.pdbx_description
1 polymer ?
#
loop_
_entity_poly.entity_id
_entity_poly.type
_entity_poly.pdbx_seq_one_letter_code
_entity_poly.pdbx_strand_id
1 'polypeptide(L)'
;MSYADICEAVKRLKKKYGESDPFRLCREMGIVVLYQSLGTAPDAIKGFYLECKRVKTITINSDLPLVIQKIILAHELGHAELHRSEGLYAFHEVAMFDESSIMEKEANLFAAEFLI
;
A
#
# COMPACT_ATOMS: atom_id res chain seq x y z
N MET A 1 -11.53 9.43 8.83
CA MET A 1 -11.44 8.00 9.25
C MET A 1 -10.64 7.94 10.53
N SER A 2 -11.15 7.29 11.56
CA SER A 2 -10.46 7.18 12.84
C SER A 2 -9.43 6.06 12.81
N TYR A 3 -8.52 6.08 13.80
CA TYR A 3 -7.57 4.98 13.97
C TYR A 3 -8.29 3.65 14.19
N ALA A 4 -9.39 3.67 14.95
CA ALA A 4 -10.19 2.46 15.18
C ALA A 4 -10.77 1.90 13.88
N ASP A 5 -11.19 2.77 12.96
CA ASP A 5 -11.68 2.34 11.64
C ASP A 5 -10.59 1.66 10.84
N ILE A 6 -9.37 2.18 10.92
CA ILE A 6 -8.21 1.61 10.21
C ILE A 6 -7.86 0.23 10.79
N CYS A 7 -7.83 0.11 12.12
CA CYS A 7 -7.59 -1.17 12.78
C CYS A 7 -8.64 -2.22 12.38
N GLU A 8 -9.88 -1.79 12.29
CA GLU A 8 -10.99 -2.66 11.90
C GLU A 8 -10.84 -3.12 10.45
N ALA A 9 -10.43 -2.23 9.56
CA ALA A 9 -10.18 -2.57 8.16
C ALA A 9 -9.07 -3.62 8.03
N VAL A 10 -7.98 -3.47 8.78
CA VAL A 10 -6.88 -4.43 8.79
C VAL A 10 -7.34 -5.80 9.28
N LYS A 11 -8.06 -5.84 10.40
CA LYS A 11 -8.59 -7.08 10.97
C LYS A 11 -9.51 -7.79 10.00
N ARG A 12 -10.41 -7.04 9.38
CA ARG A 12 -11.39 -7.59 8.44
C ARG A 12 -10.69 -8.21 7.23
N LEU A 13 -9.65 -7.55 6.71
CA LEU A 13 -8.89 -8.06 5.58
C LEU A 13 -8.16 -9.36 5.93
N LYS A 14 -7.45 -9.36 7.04
CA LYS A 14 -6.71 -10.54 7.49
C LYS A 14 -7.64 -11.73 7.75
N LYS A 15 -8.81 -11.46 8.36
CA LYS A 15 -9.78 -12.50 8.65
C LYS A 15 -10.40 -13.04 7.37
N LYS A 16 -10.78 -12.16 6.44
CA LYS A 16 -11.46 -12.54 5.20
C LYS A 16 -10.59 -13.48 4.36
N TYR A 17 -9.31 -13.21 4.27
CA TYR A 17 -8.40 -13.99 3.42
C TYR A 17 -7.54 -15.00 4.19
N GLY A 18 -7.57 -14.97 5.52
CA GLY A 18 -6.77 -15.85 6.34
C GLY A 18 -5.27 -15.64 6.15
N GLU A 19 -4.84 -14.41 5.88
CA GLU A 19 -3.47 -14.11 5.51
C GLU A 19 -2.99 -12.83 6.17
N SER A 20 -1.77 -12.84 6.71
CA SER A 20 -1.14 -11.67 7.31
C SER A 20 0.14 -11.21 6.61
N ASP A 21 0.59 -11.94 5.60
CA ASP A 21 1.70 -11.51 4.74
C ASP A 21 1.14 -10.64 3.62
N PRO A 22 1.60 -9.38 3.48
CA PRO A 22 1.02 -8.48 2.49
C PRO A 22 1.22 -8.95 1.04
N PHE A 23 2.31 -9.66 0.75
CA PHE A 23 2.54 -10.19 -0.60
C PHE A 23 1.54 -11.29 -0.96
N ARG A 24 1.30 -12.22 -0.02
CA ARG A 24 0.34 -13.29 -0.22
C ARG A 24 -1.09 -12.75 -0.23
N LEU A 25 -1.36 -11.76 0.61
CA LEU A 25 -2.68 -11.14 0.65
C LEU A 25 -3.00 -10.48 -0.69
N CYS A 26 -2.06 -9.75 -1.28
CA CYS A 26 -2.26 -9.16 -2.61
C CYS A 26 -2.59 -10.23 -3.64
N ARG A 27 -1.91 -11.37 -3.61
CA ARG A 27 -2.20 -12.48 -4.51
C ARG A 27 -3.62 -12.98 -4.32
N GLU A 28 -4.05 -13.17 -3.08
CA GLU A 28 -5.42 -13.63 -2.78
C GLU A 28 -6.47 -12.62 -3.21
N MET A 29 -6.14 -11.33 -3.15
CA MET A 29 -7.06 -10.26 -3.55
C MET A 29 -7.06 -10.01 -5.07
N GLY A 30 -6.19 -10.69 -5.83
CA GLY A 30 -6.07 -10.46 -7.26
C GLY A 30 -5.33 -9.17 -7.61
N ILE A 31 -4.54 -8.65 -6.69
CA ILE A 31 -3.70 -7.47 -6.94
C ILE A 31 -2.37 -7.93 -7.52
N VAL A 32 -2.00 -7.40 -8.68
CA VAL A 32 -0.73 -7.69 -9.33
C VAL A 32 0.36 -6.84 -8.70
N VAL A 33 1.42 -7.48 -8.21
CA VAL A 33 2.58 -6.77 -7.64
C VAL A 33 3.70 -6.80 -8.67
N LEU A 34 4.15 -5.62 -9.07
CA LEU A 34 5.22 -5.44 -10.05
C LEU A 34 6.44 -4.82 -9.37
N TYR A 35 7.61 -5.15 -9.87
CA TYR A 35 8.88 -4.65 -9.35
C TYR A 35 9.59 -3.91 -10.47
N GLN A 36 10.05 -2.69 -10.17
CA GLN A 36 10.69 -1.84 -11.15
C GLN A 36 11.85 -1.08 -10.50
N SER A 37 12.97 -1.00 -11.21
CA SER A 37 14.11 -0.21 -10.75
C SER A 37 13.78 1.27 -10.97
N LEU A 38 13.63 2.01 -9.89
CA LEU A 38 13.24 3.42 -9.92
C LEU A 38 14.29 4.33 -9.31
N GLY A 39 15.44 3.77 -8.90
CA GLY A 39 16.55 4.53 -8.34
C GLY A 39 16.51 4.63 -6.83
N THR A 40 17.59 5.17 -6.27
CA THR A 40 17.75 5.30 -4.81
C THR A 40 17.94 6.75 -4.37
N ALA A 41 17.80 7.71 -5.29
CA ALA A 41 17.86 9.12 -4.94
C ALA A 41 16.76 9.48 -3.95
N PRO A 42 16.94 10.51 -3.09
CA PRO A 42 15.92 10.87 -2.11
C PRO A 42 14.55 11.19 -2.71
N ASP A 43 14.52 11.65 -3.96
CA ASP A 43 13.29 11.98 -4.67
C ASP A 43 12.80 10.85 -5.59
N ALA A 44 13.41 9.68 -5.52
CA ALA A 44 12.96 8.53 -6.31
C ALA A 44 11.59 8.05 -5.83
N ILE A 45 10.77 7.62 -6.77
CA ILE A 45 9.47 7.03 -6.47
C ILE A 45 9.69 5.70 -5.73
N LYS A 46 9.02 5.52 -4.60
CA LYS A 46 9.13 4.29 -3.79
C LYS A 46 8.18 3.21 -4.27
N GLY A 47 7.00 3.61 -4.70
CA GLY A 47 6.00 2.71 -5.23
C GLY A 47 4.73 3.46 -5.57
N PHE A 48 3.78 2.77 -6.20
CA PHE A 48 2.48 3.37 -6.49
C PHE A 48 1.43 2.30 -6.71
N TYR A 49 0.18 2.69 -6.48
CA TYR A 49 -1.00 1.88 -6.74
C TYR A 49 -1.74 2.44 -7.95
N LEU A 50 -2.18 1.55 -8.84
CA LEU A 50 -2.96 1.93 -10.00
C LEU A 50 -4.08 0.92 -10.20
N GLU A 51 -5.29 1.42 -10.41
CA GLU A 51 -6.42 0.59 -10.84
C GLU A 51 -6.86 1.07 -12.22
N CYS A 52 -6.87 0.16 -13.18
CA CYS A 52 -7.28 0.44 -14.55
C CYS A 52 -8.15 -0.71 -15.03
N LYS A 53 -9.39 -0.39 -15.44
CA LYS A 53 -10.34 -1.40 -15.95
C LYS A 53 -10.47 -2.60 -15.01
N ARG A 54 -10.59 -2.32 -13.72
CA ARG A 54 -10.73 -3.33 -12.64
C ARG A 54 -9.47 -4.15 -12.38
N VAL A 55 -8.38 -3.88 -13.08
CA VAL A 55 -7.09 -4.49 -12.79
C VAL A 55 -6.35 -3.61 -11.81
N LYS A 56 -6.02 -4.17 -10.65
CA LYS A 56 -5.31 -3.46 -9.59
C LYS A 56 -3.85 -3.88 -9.61
N THR A 57 -2.95 -2.90 -9.65
CA THR A 57 -1.52 -3.15 -9.62
C THR A 57 -0.86 -2.32 -8.54
N ILE A 58 0.14 -2.90 -7.89
CA ILE A 58 1.05 -2.17 -7.00
C ILE A 58 2.45 -2.35 -7.57
N THR A 59 3.11 -1.24 -7.90
CA THR A 59 4.49 -1.26 -8.35
C THR A 59 5.40 -0.86 -7.21
N ILE A 60 6.47 -1.61 -7.01
CA ILE A 60 7.42 -1.39 -5.92
C ILE A 60 8.79 -1.10 -6.52
N ASN A 61 9.48 -0.10 -5.99
CA ASN A 61 10.87 0.19 -6.36
C ASN A 61 11.78 -0.93 -5.87
N SER A 62 12.25 -1.76 -6.78
CA SER A 62 13.08 -2.92 -6.46
C SER A 62 14.51 -2.58 -6.07
N ASP A 63 14.93 -1.33 -6.21
CA ASP A 63 16.26 -0.88 -5.78
C ASP A 63 16.36 -0.67 -4.27
N LEU A 64 15.22 -0.65 -3.57
CA LEU A 64 15.17 -0.44 -2.13
C LEU A 64 15.33 -1.76 -1.37
N PRO A 65 15.80 -1.73 -0.10
CA PRO A 65 15.92 -2.94 0.70
C PRO A 65 14.60 -3.70 0.85
N LEU A 66 14.67 -5.02 1.00
CA LEU A 66 13.47 -5.86 1.06
C LEU A 66 12.53 -5.46 2.20
N VAL A 67 13.06 -5.07 3.35
CA VAL A 67 12.23 -4.64 4.47
C VAL A 67 11.43 -3.38 4.12
N ILE A 68 12.04 -2.48 3.36
CA ILE A 68 11.37 -1.26 2.90
C ILE A 68 10.33 -1.60 1.84
N GLN A 69 10.63 -2.53 0.93
CA GLN A 69 9.67 -2.97 -0.08
C GLN A 69 8.40 -3.53 0.58
N LYS A 70 8.52 -4.25 1.67
CA LYS A 70 7.39 -4.79 2.41
C LYS A 70 6.53 -3.67 3.01
N ILE A 71 7.17 -2.64 3.56
CA ILE A 71 6.48 -1.48 4.11
C ILE A 71 5.75 -0.72 2.99
N ILE A 72 6.41 -0.55 1.85
CA ILE A 72 5.82 0.09 0.68
C ILE A 72 4.57 -0.66 0.22
N LEU A 73 4.67 -1.98 0.12
CA LEU A 73 3.53 -2.80 -0.30
C LEU A 73 2.34 -2.64 0.65
N ALA A 74 2.58 -2.68 1.96
CA ALA A 74 1.51 -2.50 2.95
C ALA A 74 0.91 -1.10 2.89
N HIS A 75 1.72 -0.08 2.63
CA HIS A 75 1.26 1.29 2.45
C HIS A 75 0.35 1.43 1.22
N GLU A 76 0.79 0.88 0.07
CA GLU A 76 -0.01 0.93 -1.16
C GLU A 76 -1.29 0.11 -1.03
N LEU A 77 -1.22 -1.01 -0.31
CA LEU A 77 -2.41 -1.80 -0.01
C LEU A 77 -3.40 -0.99 0.83
N GLY A 78 -2.90 -0.16 1.74
CA GLY A 78 -3.71 0.78 2.50
C GLY A 78 -4.46 1.75 1.60
N HIS A 79 -3.80 2.34 0.61
CA HIS A 79 -4.46 3.19 -0.37
C HIS A 79 -5.53 2.42 -1.15
N ALA A 80 -5.20 1.21 -1.60
CA ALA A 80 -6.14 0.39 -2.35
C ALA A 80 -7.39 0.07 -1.55
N GLU A 81 -7.26 -0.16 -0.25
CA GLU A 81 -8.37 -0.55 0.60
C GLU A 81 -9.16 0.64 1.14
N LEU A 82 -8.48 1.71 1.54
CA LEU A 82 -9.11 2.84 2.22
C LEU A 82 -9.54 3.96 1.29
N HIS A 83 -8.88 4.14 0.15
CA HIS A 83 -9.03 5.35 -0.67
C HIS A 83 -9.56 5.10 -2.08
N ARG A 84 -9.92 3.88 -2.42
CA ARG A 84 -10.38 3.56 -3.77
C ARG A 84 -11.67 4.27 -4.15
N SER A 85 -12.51 4.60 -3.18
CA SER A 85 -13.76 5.32 -3.43
C SER A 85 -13.56 6.81 -3.70
N GLU A 86 -12.35 7.31 -3.54
CA GLU A 86 -12.01 8.71 -3.77
C GLU A 86 -11.87 9.06 -5.26
N GLY A 87 -12.00 8.08 -6.15
CA GLY A 87 -11.84 8.29 -7.58
C GLY A 87 -10.39 8.48 -8.02
N LEU A 88 -9.45 8.22 -7.15
CA LEU A 88 -8.03 8.29 -7.44
C LEU A 88 -7.51 6.88 -7.66
N TYR A 89 -6.89 6.66 -8.80
CA TYR A 89 -6.43 5.34 -9.20
C TYR A 89 -4.92 5.24 -9.36
N ALA A 90 -4.21 6.33 -9.14
CA ALA A 90 -2.76 6.36 -9.22
C ALA A 90 -2.20 7.22 -8.09
N PHE A 91 -1.36 6.61 -7.26
CA PHE A 91 -0.68 7.29 -6.16
C PHE A 91 0.83 7.18 -6.38
N HIS A 92 1.49 8.31 -6.61
CA HIS A 92 2.94 8.35 -6.78
C HIS A 92 3.59 8.61 -5.43
N GLU A 93 4.15 7.57 -4.86
CA GLU A 93 4.62 7.58 -3.48
C GLU A 93 6.08 8.01 -3.39
N VAL A 94 6.34 9.28 -3.65
CA VAL A 94 7.65 9.88 -3.41
C VAL A 94 7.79 10.22 -1.93
N ALA A 95 6.74 10.79 -1.35
CA ALA A 95 6.74 11.28 0.03
C ALA A 95 5.88 10.39 0.94
N MET A 96 6.04 9.05 0.82
CA MET A 96 5.15 8.12 1.53
C MET A 96 5.24 8.24 3.06
N PHE A 97 6.35 8.77 3.61
CA PHE A 97 6.49 8.96 5.04
C PHE A 97 6.15 10.38 5.50
N ASP A 98 5.70 11.23 4.57
CA ASP A 98 5.22 12.57 4.87
C ASP A 98 3.74 12.50 5.23
N GLU A 99 3.41 12.86 6.47
CA GLU A 99 2.04 12.82 6.97
C GLU A 99 1.30 14.14 6.80
N SER A 100 1.73 15.01 5.87
CA SER A 100 1.04 16.25 5.57
C SER A 100 -0.33 16.02 4.95
N SER A 101 -0.51 14.92 4.25
CA SER A 101 -1.79 14.50 3.66
C SER A 101 -2.52 13.55 4.59
N ILE A 102 -3.83 13.74 4.74
CA ILE A 102 -4.67 12.83 5.53
C ILE A 102 -4.63 11.42 4.95
N MET A 103 -4.68 11.29 3.62
CA MET A 103 -4.64 10.00 2.95
C MET A 103 -3.31 9.28 3.18
N GLU A 104 -2.20 10.02 3.13
CA GLU A 104 -0.88 9.45 3.41
C GLU A 104 -0.76 8.99 4.85
N LYS A 105 -1.27 9.78 5.79
CA LYS A 105 -1.28 9.41 7.20
C LYS A 105 -2.09 8.14 7.43
N GLU A 106 -3.27 8.04 6.82
CA GLU A 106 -4.12 6.86 6.94
C GLU A 106 -3.45 5.62 6.37
N ALA A 107 -2.81 5.74 5.20
CA ALA A 107 -2.09 4.64 4.59
C ALA A 107 -0.90 4.20 5.45
N ASN A 108 -0.20 5.13 6.07
CA ASN A 108 0.90 4.83 6.99
C ASN A 108 0.41 4.10 8.23
N LEU A 109 -0.72 4.52 8.80
CA LEU A 109 -1.33 3.83 9.95
C LEU A 109 -1.80 2.43 9.58
N PHE A 110 -2.38 2.27 8.39
CA PHE A 110 -2.78 0.96 7.89
C PHE A 110 -1.57 0.03 7.79
N ALA A 111 -0.48 0.51 7.18
CA ALA A 111 0.74 -0.28 7.04
C ALA A 111 1.31 -0.70 8.39
N ALA A 112 1.36 0.22 9.35
CA ALA A 112 1.87 -0.06 10.68
C ALA A 112 1.01 -1.13 11.37
N GLU A 113 -0.31 -1.01 11.33
CA GLU A 113 -1.20 -2.00 11.93
C GLU A 113 -1.11 -3.34 11.22
N PHE A 114 -0.99 -3.31 9.89
CA PHE A 114 -0.96 -4.55 9.12
C PHE A 114 0.30 -5.37 9.42
N LEU A 115 1.44 -4.71 9.58
CA LEU A 115 2.74 -5.37 9.73
C LEU A 115 3.10 -5.74 11.18
N ILE A 116 2.30 -5.34 12.14
CA ILE A 116 2.52 -5.68 13.55
C ILE A 116 2.02 -7.08 13.89
#